data_12365b4b7722239c4f629d11e532ab7c
#
_entry.id   12365b4b7722239c4f629d11e532ab7c
#
_cell.length_a   1.000
_cell.length_b   1.000
_cell.length_c   1.000
_cell.angle_alpha   90.00
_cell.angle_beta   90.00
_cell.angle_gamma   90.00
#
_symmetry.space_group_name_H-M   'P 1'
#
loop_
_entity.id
_entity.type
_entity.pdbx_description
1 polymer ?
#
loop_
_entity_poly.entity_id
_entity_poly.type
_entity_poly.pdbx_seq_one_letter_code
_entity_poly.pdbx_strand_id
1 'polypeptide(L)'
;MRAALTTALALLLLPAAALASSPQQTIEAFYRWRMASAMTGAPRGDELKQLRPWLGRELLCLLQAAGELRDRAAAAQPDEKPPFVEGDLFSSVFEGPQRLRLGAVTQRAGQAAVELRFEADTGAQPPVFRWSDRALLRREQGRWVVVDIEYRARVEFGNHGALRESLRAALEPADPALNWPGEAATRCAR
;
A
#
# COMPACT_ATOMS: atom_id res chain seq x y z
N MET A 1 -43.17 5.07 59.74
CA MET A 1 -41.95 4.49 59.11
C MET A 1 -42.18 4.35 57.60
N ARG A 2 -41.58 5.20 56.79
CA ARG A 2 -41.72 5.19 55.32
C ARG A 2 -40.39 4.67 54.73
N ALA A 3 -40.41 3.49 54.12
CA ALA A 3 -39.27 2.95 53.45
C ALA A 3 -39.18 3.56 52.04
N ALA A 4 -38.05 4.20 51.72
CA ALA A 4 -37.74 4.70 50.39
C ALA A 4 -37.04 3.58 49.59
N LEU A 5 -37.66 3.12 48.50
CA LEU A 5 -37.04 2.25 47.53
C LEU A 5 -36.19 3.12 46.59
N THR A 6 -34.88 2.95 46.64
CA THR A 6 -33.93 3.52 45.68
C THR A 6 -33.73 2.51 44.53
N THR A 7 -34.32 2.79 43.37
CA THR A 7 -34.11 2.03 42.15
C THR A 7 -32.78 2.46 41.51
N ALA A 8 -31.78 1.61 41.58
CA ALA A 8 -30.50 1.82 40.88
C ALA A 8 -30.67 1.49 39.40
N LEU A 9 -30.61 2.49 38.53
CA LEU A 9 -30.59 2.35 37.07
C LEU A 9 -29.17 1.95 36.61
N ALA A 10 -28.98 0.64 36.32
CA ALA A 10 -27.73 0.17 35.77
C ALA A 10 -27.64 0.55 34.27
N LEU A 11 -26.81 1.54 33.95
CA LEU A 11 -26.49 1.94 32.60
C LEU A 11 -25.59 0.84 31.97
N LEU A 12 -26.14 -0.02 31.11
CA LEU A 12 -25.41 -0.97 30.30
C LEU A 12 -24.60 -0.19 29.25
N LEU A 13 -23.33 0.05 29.51
CA LEU A 13 -22.35 0.51 28.53
C LEU A 13 -22.11 -0.66 27.53
N LEU A 14 -22.86 -0.66 26.43
CA LEU A 14 -22.54 -1.50 25.28
C LEU A 14 -21.19 -1.03 24.72
N PRO A 15 -20.18 -1.92 24.60
CA PRO A 15 -18.94 -1.52 23.93
C PRO A 15 -19.31 -1.14 22.49
N ALA A 16 -18.99 0.08 22.08
CA ALA A 16 -19.04 0.49 20.69
C ALA A 16 -18.08 -0.43 19.92
N ALA A 17 -18.63 -1.47 19.29
CA ALA A 17 -17.87 -2.31 18.36
C ALA A 17 -17.33 -1.34 17.30
N ALA A 18 -16.03 -1.07 17.35
CA ALA A 18 -15.35 -0.33 16.30
C ALA A 18 -15.67 -1.06 15.00
N LEU A 19 -16.53 -0.46 14.15
CA LEU A 19 -16.93 -1.03 12.88
C LEU A 19 -15.64 -1.33 12.12
N ALA A 20 -15.31 -2.62 11.98
CA ALA A 20 -14.15 -3.03 11.24
C ALA A 20 -14.26 -2.43 9.83
N SER A 21 -13.26 -1.63 9.41
CA SER A 21 -13.26 -0.99 8.11
C SER A 21 -13.51 -2.01 7.00
N SER A 22 -14.28 -1.64 5.98
CA SER A 22 -14.47 -2.48 4.80
C SER A 22 -13.21 -2.43 3.90
N PRO A 23 -13.05 -3.37 2.94
CA PRO A 23 -11.99 -3.27 1.95
C PRO A 23 -11.99 -1.93 1.21
N GLN A 24 -13.19 -1.44 0.84
CA GLN A 24 -13.35 -0.15 0.16
C GLN A 24 -12.85 1.01 1.03
N GLN A 25 -13.29 1.10 2.27
CA GLN A 25 -12.86 2.15 3.20
C GLN A 25 -11.34 2.13 3.44
N THR A 26 -10.74 0.94 3.50
CA THR A 26 -9.28 0.80 3.61
C THR A 26 -8.58 1.38 2.38
N ILE A 27 -9.05 1.04 1.18
CA ILE A 27 -8.48 1.53 -0.08
C ILE A 27 -8.68 3.04 -0.23
N GLU A 28 -9.87 3.56 0.05
CA GLU A 28 -10.14 5.00 -0.02
C GLU A 28 -9.25 5.80 0.92
N ALA A 29 -9.08 5.33 2.16
CA ALA A 29 -8.21 5.98 3.14
C ALA A 29 -6.74 5.94 2.72
N PHE A 30 -6.27 4.78 2.23
CA PHE A 30 -4.90 4.60 1.74
C PHE A 30 -4.60 5.52 0.56
N TYR A 31 -5.41 5.51 -0.51
CA TYR A 31 -5.13 6.33 -1.69
C TYR A 31 -5.38 7.82 -1.45
N ARG A 32 -6.30 8.21 -0.57
CA ARG A 32 -6.43 9.61 -0.15
C ARG A 32 -5.13 10.11 0.47
N TRP A 33 -4.53 9.33 1.35
CA TRP A 33 -3.22 9.66 1.92
C TRP A 33 -2.13 9.63 0.85
N ARG A 34 -2.09 8.58 0.02
CA ARG A 34 -1.06 8.41 -1.02
C ARG A 34 -1.04 9.57 -2.00
N MET A 35 -2.18 9.98 -2.53
CA MET A 35 -2.30 11.10 -3.47
C MET A 35 -2.00 12.47 -2.83
N ALA A 36 -2.20 12.62 -1.53
CA ALA A 36 -1.86 13.84 -0.79
C ALA A 36 -0.39 13.88 -0.32
N SER A 37 0.31 12.73 -0.32
CA SER A 37 1.70 12.64 0.11
C SER A 37 2.65 13.02 -1.02
N ALA A 38 3.80 13.60 -0.66
CA ALA A 38 4.90 13.82 -1.60
C ALA A 38 5.80 12.57 -1.79
N MET A 39 5.36 11.40 -1.31
CA MET A 39 6.13 10.16 -1.39
C MET A 39 6.39 9.78 -2.85
N THR A 40 7.63 9.43 -3.15
CA THR A 40 8.05 8.89 -4.44
C THR A 40 9.03 7.74 -4.22
N GLY A 41 8.96 6.71 -5.06
CA GLY A 41 9.77 5.51 -4.93
C GLY A 41 9.45 4.70 -3.67
N ALA A 42 10.45 4.00 -3.14
CA ALA A 42 10.31 3.25 -1.90
C ALA A 42 10.16 4.20 -0.69
N PRO A 43 9.21 3.95 0.22
CA PRO A 43 8.92 4.82 1.35
C PRO A 43 10.11 4.90 2.31
N ARG A 44 10.28 6.06 2.94
CA ARG A 44 11.26 6.30 4.02
C ARG A 44 10.67 5.97 5.39
N GLY A 45 11.48 6.03 6.43
CA GLY A 45 11.12 5.58 7.76
C GLY A 45 9.79 6.15 8.30
N ASP A 46 9.55 7.46 8.13
CA ASP A 46 8.29 8.07 8.59
C ASP A 46 7.11 7.76 7.67
N GLU A 47 7.32 7.66 6.37
CA GLU A 47 6.30 7.21 5.41
C GLU A 47 5.90 5.75 5.67
N LEU A 48 6.87 4.87 5.98
CA LEU A 48 6.59 3.49 6.39
C LEU A 48 5.72 3.42 7.65
N LYS A 49 5.96 4.29 8.64
CA LYS A 49 5.11 4.36 9.84
C LYS A 49 3.68 4.77 9.49
N GLN A 50 3.52 5.74 8.59
CA GLN A 50 2.21 6.19 8.12
C GLN A 50 1.46 5.13 7.30
N LEU A 51 2.18 4.28 6.57
CA LEU A 51 1.61 3.20 5.75
C LEU A 51 1.09 2.01 6.57
N ARG A 52 1.59 1.81 7.80
CA ARG A 52 1.23 0.67 8.67
C ARG A 52 -0.27 0.43 8.87
N PRO A 53 -1.15 1.45 8.94
CA PRO A 53 -2.58 1.20 9.09
C PRO A 53 -3.21 0.47 7.90
N TRP A 54 -2.65 0.59 6.70
CA TRP A 54 -3.27 0.13 5.46
C TRP A 54 -2.56 -1.03 4.79
N LEU A 55 -1.26 -1.24 5.03
CA LEU A 55 -0.48 -2.28 4.36
C LEU A 55 -0.28 -3.51 5.24
N GLY A 56 -0.24 -4.68 4.59
CA GLY A 56 0.08 -5.95 5.22
C GLY A 56 1.55 -6.05 5.63
N ARG A 57 1.85 -6.89 6.62
CA ARG A 57 3.21 -7.02 7.19
C ARG A 57 4.27 -7.36 6.16
N GLU A 58 3.98 -8.31 5.28
CA GLU A 58 4.91 -8.72 4.22
C GLU A 58 5.22 -7.56 3.28
N LEU A 59 4.19 -6.85 2.80
CA LEU A 59 4.37 -5.72 1.88
C LEU A 59 5.15 -4.57 2.54
N LEU A 60 4.89 -4.27 3.81
CA LEU A 60 5.67 -3.28 4.58
C LEU A 60 7.14 -3.69 4.71
N CYS A 61 7.42 -4.98 4.97
CA CYS A 61 8.78 -5.50 5.04
C CYS A 61 9.51 -5.37 3.69
N LEU A 62 8.85 -5.73 2.59
CA LEU A 62 9.42 -5.60 1.24
C LEU A 62 9.70 -4.15 0.87
N LEU A 63 8.80 -3.22 1.20
CA LEU A 63 8.99 -1.80 0.96
C LEU A 63 10.12 -1.21 1.81
N GLN A 64 10.27 -1.66 3.05
CA GLN A 64 11.41 -1.29 3.89
C GLN A 64 12.72 -1.78 3.26
N ALA A 65 12.77 -3.04 2.82
CA ALA A 65 13.96 -3.60 2.18
C ALA A 65 14.30 -2.88 0.86
N ALA A 66 13.30 -2.47 0.09
CA ALA A 66 13.50 -1.66 -1.12
C ALA A 66 14.11 -0.29 -0.79
N GLY A 67 13.68 0.34 0.29
CA GLY A 67 14.29 1.57 0.81
C GLY A 67 15.74 1.38 1.24
N GLU A 68 16.04 0.27 1.93
CA GLU A 68 17.41 -0.09 2.34
C GLU A 68 18.33 -0.34 1.13
N LEU A 69 17.84 -1.06 0.11
CA LEU A 69 18.59 -1.28 -1.13
C LEU A 69 18.87 0.04 -1.86
N ARG A 70 17.85 0.90 -1.99
CA ARG A 70 18.01 2.24 -2.57
C ARG A 70 19.09 3.05 -1.86
N ASP A 71 19.06 3.10 -0.53
CA ASP A 71 19.98 3.91 0.27
C ASP A 71 21.42 3.38 0.18
N ARG A 72 21.60 2.06 0.09
CA ARG A 72 22.92 1.42 -0.16
C ARG A 72 23.43 1.75 -1.57
N ALA A 73 22.59 1.65 -2.58
CA ALA A 73 22.96 1.99 -3.95
C ALA A 73 23.36 3.46 -4.08
N ALA A 74 22.59 4.37 -3.50
CA ALA A 74 22.93 5.80 -3.48
C ALA A 74 24.27 6.10 -2.78
N ALA A 75 24.61 5.36 -1.72
CA ALA A 75 25.88 5.53 -1.02
C ALA A 75 27.07 4.94 -1.77
N ALA A 76 26.88 3.79 -2.44
CA ALA A 76 27.97 3.10 -3.15
C ALA A 76 28.23 3.68 -4.54
N GLN A 77 27.21 4.23 -5.19
CA GLN A 77 27.24 4.69 -6.58
C GLN A 77 26.54 6.07 -6.69
N PRO A 78 27.13 7.14 -6.15
CA PRO A 78 26.48 8.45 -6.07
C PRO A 78 26.16 9.10 -7.42
N ASP A 79 26.86 8.70 -8.49
CA ASP A 79 26.65 9.20 -9.85
C ASP A 79 25.60 8.38 -10.63
N GLU A 80 25.09 7.29 -10.06
CA GLU A 80 24.08 6.45 -10.67
C GLU A 80 22.72 6.65 -10.02
N LYS A 81 21.66 6.43 -10.81
CA LYS A 81 20.28 6.50 -10.29
C LYS A 81 19.97 5.23 -9.49
N PRO A 82 19.72 5.33 -8.18
CA PRO A 82 19.44 4.16 -7.36
C PRO A 82 18.11 3.50 -7.74
N PRO A 83 17.95 2.19 -7.50
CA PRO A 83 16.66 1.54 -7.65
C PRO A 83 15.63 2.13 -6.68
N PHE A 84 14.35 2.12 -7.05
CA PHE A 84 13.25 2.59 -6.22
C PHE A 84 13.36 4.03 -5.72
N VAL A 85 14.12 4.90 -6.38
CA VAL A 85 14.31 6.29 -5.95
C VAL A 85 13.11 7.17 -6.30
N GLU A 86 12.36 6.81 -7.32
CA GLU A 86 11.23 7.60 -7.84
C GLU A 86 10.09 6.74 -8.35
N GLY A 87 9.00 7.40 -8.74
CA GLY A 87 7.79 6.79 -9.29
C GLY A 87 6.79 6.33 -8.23
N ASP A 88 5.57 6.09 -8.66
CA ASP A 88 4.52 5.54 -7.80
C ASP A 88 4.55 4.02 -7.85
N LEU A 89 4.92 3.38 -6.74
CA LEU A 89 4.90 1.92 -6.63
C LEU A 89 3.48 1.34 -6.48
N PHE A 90 2.47 2.16 -6.23
CA PHE A 90 1.09 1.70 -5.99
C PHE A 90 0.17 1.90 -7.19
N SER A 91 0.73 2.15 -8.36
CA SER A 91 0.01 2.38 -9.61
C SER A 91 0.79 1.80 -10.79
N SER A 92 0.09 1.33 -11.85
CA SER A 92 0.74 1.01 -13.12
C SER A 92 1.48 2.19 -13.71
N VAL A 93 0.94 3.41 -13.54
CA VAL A 93 1.50 4.64 -14.12
C VAL A 93 2.49 5.25 -13.15
N PHE A 94 3.68 5.51 -13.64
CA PHE A 94 4.84 5.92 -12.86
C PHE A 94 4.66 7.27 -12.14
N GLU A 95 3.93 8.20 -12.74
CA GLU A 95 3.58 9.49 -12.16
C GLU A 95 2.50 9.39 -11.07
N GLY A 96 1.80 8.25 -11.01
CA GLY A 96 0.72 8.01 -10.08
C GLY A 96 -0.61 8.70 -10.48
N PRO A 97 -1.69 8.37 -9.78
CA PRO A 97 -3.01 8.93 -10.03
C PRO A 97 -3.22 10.26 -9.31
N GLN A 98 -4.04 11.12 -9.93
CA GLN A 98 -4.57 12.32 -9.30
C GLN A 98 -6.01 12.13 -8.79
N ARG A 99 -6.73 11.16 -9.35
CA ARG A 99 -8.11 10.82 -8.97
C ARG A 99 -8.29 9.31 -8.92
N LEU A 100 -9.09 8.86 -7.96
CA LEU A 100 -9.50 7.47 -7.81
C LEU A 100 -11.01 7.35 -7.77
N ARG A 101 -11.54 6.35 -8.47
CA ARG A 101 -12.88 5.80 -8.27
C ARG A 101 -12.77 4.30 -8.04
N LEU A 102 -13.49 3.77 -7.08
CA LEU A 102 -13.55 2.33 -6.87
C LEU A 102 -14.49 1.69 -7.87
N GLY A 103 -14.07 0.57 -8.44
CA GLY A 103 -14.88 -0.29 -9.28
C GLY A 103 -15.44 -1.49 -8.51
N ALA A 104 -15.45 -2.64 -9.17
CA ALA A 104 -15.96 -3.90 -8.61
C ALA A 104 -15.15 -4.33 -7.37
N VAL A 105 -15.87 -4.87 -6.39
CA VAL A 105 -15.28 -5.47 -5.18
C VAL A 105 -15.72 -6.91 -5.09
N THR A 106 -14.75 -7.80 -4.96
CA THR A 106 -14.98 -9.20 -4.64
C THR A 106 -14.41 -9.51 -3.27
N GLN A 107 -15.15 -10.27 -2.46
CA GLN A 107 -14.72 -10.65 -1.13
C GLN A 107 -15.06 -12.11 -0.84
N ARG A 108 -14.09 -12.87 -0.35
CA ARG A 108 -14.27 -14.26 0.03
C ARG A 108 -13.27 -14.67 1.12
N ALA A 109 -13.77 -15.31 2.18
CA ALA A 109 -12.93 -15.97 3.20
C ALA A 109 -11.77 -15.11 3.75
N GLY A 110 -12.03 -13.82 4.09
CA GLY A 110 -11.02 -12.93 4.66
C GLY A 110 -10.03 -12.34 3.63
N GLN A 111 -10.27 -12.55 2.35
CA GLN A 111 -9.58 -11.91 1.23
C GLN A 111 -10.54 -11.02 0.45
N ALA A 112 -10.04 -9.97 -0.15
CA ALA A 112 -10.80 -9.10 -1.03
C ALA A 112 -9.94 -8.62 -2.20
N ALA A 113 -10.61 -8.31 -3.32
CA ALA A 113 -10.00 -7.61 -4.42
C ALA A 113 -10.89 -6.41 -4.79
N VAL A 114 -10.27 -5.25 -4.96
CA VAL A 114 -10.93 -3.99 -5.28
C VAL A 114 -10.38 -3.45 -6.59
N GLU A 115 -11.23 -3.22 -7.57
CA GLU A 115 -10.84 -2.54 -8.81
C GLU A 115 -10.60 -1.06 -8.53
N LEU A 116 -9.46 -0.56 -9.00
CA LEU A 116 -9.02 0.82 -8.87
C LEU A 116 -9.15 1.47 -10.25
N ARG A 117 -9.96 2.50 -10.39
CA ARG A 117 -10.10 3.29 -11.61
C ARG A 117 -9.46 4.64 -11.38
N PHE A 118 -8.38 4.86 -12.08
CA PHE A 118 -7.53 6.02 -11.92
C PHE A 118 -7.67 7.01 -13.07
N GLU A 119 -7.43 8.27 -12.74
CA GLU A 119 -7.30 9.35 -13.72
C GLU A 119 -6.12 10.25 -13.36
N ALA A 120 -5.43 10.76 -14.38
CA ALA A 120 -4.44 11.82 -14.27
C ALA A 120 -4.60 12.82 -15.42
N ASP A 121 -4.33 14.10 -15.15
CA ASP A 121 -4.28 15.13 -16.16
C ASP A 121 -2.91 15.09 -16.82
N THR A 122 -2.87 14.98 -18.13
CA THR A 122 -1.62 14.82 -18.89
C THR A 122 -1.03 16.15 -19.36
N GLY A 123 -1.81 17.22 -19.33
CA GLY A 123 -1.46 18.50 -19.98
C GLY A 123 -1.41 18.44 -21.52
N ALA A 124 -1.78 17.28 -22.11
CA ALA A 124 -1.73 17.01 -23.54
C ALA A 124 -3.14 16.63 -24.07
N GLN A 125 -3.21 16.13 -25.30
CA GLN A 125 -4.44 15.57 -25.87
C GLN A 125 -4.34 14.04 -25.97
N PRO A 126 -5.29 13.27 -25.41
CA PRO A 126 -6.42 13.72 -24.59
C PRO A 126 -5.97 14.28 -23.23
N PRO A 127 -6.69 15.26 -22.65
CA PRO A 127 -6.23 15.93 -21.44
C PRO A 127 -6.28 15.06 -20.20
N VAL A 128 -6.99 13.94 -20.23
CA VAL A 128 -7.13 13.01 -19.11
C VAL A 128 -6.75 11.61 -19.57
N PHE A 129 -5.77 11.04 -18.90
CA PHE A 129 -5.41 9.63 -19.02
C PHE A 129 -6.16 8.81 -17.98
N ARG A 130 -6.73 7.67 -18.40
CA ARG A 130 -7.50 6.75 -17.54
C ARG A 130 -6.93 5.36 -17.61
N TRP A 131 -6.80 4.72 -16.45
CA TRP A 131 -6.40 3.32 -16.35
C TRP A 131 -7.06 2.64 -15.18
N SER A 132 -6.87 1.33 -15.07
CA SER A 132 -7.31 0.58 -13.91
C SER A 132 -6.24 -0.40 -13.46
N ASP A 133 -6.16 -0.54 -12.14
CA ASP A 133 -5.37 -1.54 -11.46
C ASP A 133 -6.28 -2.33 -10.50
N ARG A 134 -5.73 -3.26 -9.75
CA ARG A 134 -6.47 -3.99 -8.73
C ARG A 134 -5.68 -4.11 -7.44
N ALA A 135 -6.27 -3.67 -6.33
CA ALA A 135 -5.72 -3.91 -5.02
C ALA A 135 -6.20 -5.26 -4.48
N LEU A 136 -5.28 -6.04 -3.96
CA LEU A 136 -5.56 -7.26 -3.21
C LEU A 136 -5.44 -6.97 -1.72
N LEU A 137 -6.45 -7.37 -0.96
CA LEU A 137 -6.51 -7.17 0.48
C LEU A 137 -6.70 -8.50 1.21
N ARG A 138 -6.25 -8.51 2.46
CA ARG A 138 -6.43 -9.61 3.39
C ARG A 138 -6.78 -9.07 4.78
N ARG A 139 -7.45 -9.88 5.60
CA ARG A 139 -7.58 -9.57 7.02
C ARG A 139 -6.30 -9.97 7.77
N GLU A 140 -5.70 -8.99 8.44
CA GLU A 140 -4.60 -9.20 9.39
C GLU A 140 -4.97 -8.57 10.73
N GLN A 141 -4.92 -9.33 11.79
CA GLN A 141 -5.27 -8.88 13.16
C GLN A 141 -6.65 -8.15 13.22
N GLY A 142 -7.64 -8.71 12.52
CA GLY A 142 -9.02 -8.19 12.51
C GLY A 142 -9.29 -7.02 11.56
N ARG A 143 -8.30 -6.44 10.91
CA ARG A 143 -8.44 -5.30 9.97
C ARG A 143 -8.11 -5.70 8.53
N TRP A 144 -8.68 -4.99 7.58
CA TRP A 144 -8.31 -5.12 6.17
C TRP A 144 -7.00 -4.38 5.91
N VAL A 145 -6.09 -5.05 5.19
CA VAL A 145 -4.81 -4.46 4.75
C VAL A 145 -4.55 -4.82 3.29
N VAL A 146 -3.94 -3.90 2.56
CA VAL A 146 -3.47 -4.12 1.20
C VAL A 146 -2.25 -5.03 1.26
N VAL A 147 -2.28 -6.12 0.52
CA VAL A 147 -1.19 -7.10 0.45
C VAL A 147 -0.50 -7.11 -0.91
N ASP A 148 -1.15 -6.56 -1.94
CA ASP A 148 -0.56 -6.44 -3.27
C ASP A 148 -1.34 -5.44 -4.13
N ILE A 149 -0.70 -4.94 -5.21
CA ILE A 149 -1.32 -4.21 -6.31
C ILE A 149 -1.00 -4.94 -7.60
N GLU A 150 -2.02 -5.37 -8.32
CA GLU A 150 -1.89 -5.88 -9.68
C GLU A 150 -1.95 -4.72 -10.66
N TYR A 151 -0.90 -4.55 -11.41
CA TYR A 151 -0.77 -3.53 -12.45
C TYR A 151 -1.46 -4.01 -13.73
N ARG A 152 -2.44 -3.25 -14.21
CA ARG A 152 -3.29 -3.67 -15.34
C ARG A 152 -3.25 -2.74 -16.54
N ALA A 153 -2.70 -1.53 -16.37
CA ALA A 153 -2.47 -0.67 -17.51
C ALA A 153 -1.33 -1.22 -18.38
N ARG A 154 -1.50 -1.07 -19.69
CA ARG A 154 -0.46 -1.36 -20.66
C ARG A 154 0.16 -0.05 -21.10
N VAL A 155 1.11 0.45 -20.31
CA VAL A 155 1.88 1.66 -20.59
C VAL A 155 3.32 1.26 -20.89
N GLU A 156 3.97 1.97 -21.79
CA GLU A 156 5.34 1.65 -22.21
C GLU A 156 6.33 1.84 -21.06
N PHE A 157 6.18 2.95 -20.33
CA PHE A 157 6.99 3.27 -19.16
C PHE A 157 6.10 3.23 -17.90
N GLY A 158 6.20 2.17 -17.12
CA GLY A 158 5.37 1.99 -15.94
C GLY A 158 5.62 0.68 -15.22
N ASN A 159 4.84 0.43 -14.21
CA ASN A 159 4.90 -0.83 -13.46
C ASN A 159 4.09 -1.92 -14.16
N HIS A 160 4.60 -3.14 -14.18
CA HIS A 160 3.99 -4.31 -14.80
C HIS A 160 3.91 -5.50 -13.81
N GLY A 161 3.01 -6.44 -14.05
CA GLY A 161 2.81 -7.61 -13.20
C GLY A 161 2.13 -7.23 -11.88
N ALA A 162 2.82 -7.39 -10.77
CA ALA A 162 2.32 -7.05 -9.44
C ALA A 162 3.42 -6.43 -8.57
N LEU A 163 3.04 -5.52 -7.66
CA LEU A 163 3.97 -4.81 -6.78
C LEU A 163 4.84 -5.76 -5.98
N ARG A 164 4.23 -6.78 -5.37
CA ARG A 164 4.96 -7.72 -4.52
C ARG A 164 5.92 -8.60 -5.33
N GLU A 165 5.52 -8.98 -6.53
CA GLU A 165 6.38 -9.71 -7.46
C GLU A 165 7.59 -8.87 -7.87
N SER A 166 7.38 -7.63 -8.28
CA SER A 166 8.44 -6.70 -8.67
C SER A 166 9.43 -6.43 -7.53
N LEU A 167 8.91 -6.19 -6.31
CA LEU A 167 9.76 -6.02 -5.14
C LEU A 167 10.57 -7.28 -4.84
N ARG A 168 9.98 -8.47 -4.87
CA ARG A 168 10.68 -9.72 -4.64
C ARG A 168 11.76 -9.97 -5.69
N ALA A 169 11.47 -9.79 -6.96
CA ALA A 169 12.41 -9.97 -8.04
C ALA A 169 13.65 -9.07 -7.89
N ALA A 170 13.45 -7.81 -7.47
CA ALA A 170 14.55 -6.87 -7.29
C ALA A 170 15.35 -7.09 -5.99
N LEU A 171 14.75 -7.65 -4.95
CA LEU A 171 15.36 -7.78 -3.63
C LEU A 171 16.00 -9.15 -3.37
N GLU A 172 15.71 -10.15 -4.19
CA GLU A 172 16.22 -11.51 -4.02
C GLU A 172 17.68 -11.67 -4.41
N PRO A 173 18.17 -11.09 -5.52
CA PRO A 173 19.57 -11.23 -5.89
C PRO A 173 20.52 -10.54 -4.90
N ALA A 174 21.60 -11.22 -4.54
CA ALA A 174 22.70 -10.57 -3.81
C ALA A 174 23.48 -9.62 -4.72
N ASP A 175 23.91 -8.50 -4.18
CA ASP A 175 24.81 -7.55 -4.84
C ASP A 175 25.97 -7.18 -3.93
N PRO A 176 27.13 -7.81 -4.13
CA PRO A 176 28.32 -7.53 -3.30
C PRO A 176 28.81 -6.07 -3.41
N ALA A 177 28.62 -5.41 -4.57
CA ALA A 177 29.03 -4.01 -4.73
C ALA A 177 28.24 -3.05 -3.83
N LEU A 178 26.99 -3.41 -3.53
CA LEU A 178 26.11 -2.68 -2.63
C LEU A 178 26.16 -3.20 -1.19
N ASN A 179 26.99 -4.19 -0.91
CA ASN A 179 26.95 -4.96 0.34
C ASN A 179 25.50 -5.45 0.65
N TRP A 180 24.79 -5.86 -0.40
CA TRP A 180 23.42 -6.35 -0.31
C TRP A 180 23.42 -7.87 -0.28
N PRO A 181 22.95 -8.50 0.82
CA PRO A 181 23.03 -9.96 0.95
C PRO A 181 21.99 -10.71 0.11
N GLY A 182 21.00 -10.02 -0.50
CA GLY A 182 19.86 -10.68 -1.13
C GLY A 182 18.88 -11.28 -0.11
N GLU A 183 18.03 -12.23 -0.55
CA GLU A 183 17.10 -13.01 0.28
C GLU A 183 16.09 -12.18 1.09
N ALA A 184 15.97 -10.87 0.81
CA ALA A 184 15.04 -10.01 1.54
C ALA A 184 13.59 -10.45 1.35
N ALA A 185 13.24 -10.93 0.15
CA ALA A 185 11.92 -11.48 -0.14
C ALA A 185 11.61 -12.71 0.73
N THR A 186 12.57 -13.60 0.88
CA THR A 186 12.44 -14.81 1.72
C THR A 186 12.29 -14.45 3.20
N ARG A 187 13.04 -13.45 3.70
CA ARG A 187 12.90 -12.96 5.09
C ARG A 187 11.54 -12.33 5.36
N CYS A 188 10.98 -11.59 4.39
CA CYS A 188 9.70 -10.91 4.52
C CYS A 188 8.48 -11.85 4.43
N ALA A 189 8.63 -13.04 3.85
CA ALA A 189 7.55 -14.02 3.72
C ALA A 189 7.18 -14.73 5.04
N ARG A 190 7.98 -14.58 6.11
CA ARG A 190 7.79 -15.15 7.46
C ARG A 190 6.95 -14.18 8.31
#